data_6ab0a0b6c8bd3076b379c4f60c9c1c3a
#
_entry.id   6ab0a0b6c8bd3076b379c4f60c9c1c3a
#
_cell.length_a   1.000
_cell.length_b   1.000
_cell.length_c   1.000
_cell.angle_alpha   90.00
_cell.angle_beta   90.00
_cell.angle_gamma   90.00
#
_symmetry.space_group_name_H-M   'P 1'
#
loop_
_entity.id
_entity.type
_entity.pdbx_description
1 polymer ?
#
loop_
_entity_poly.entity_id
_entity_poly.type
_entity_poly.pdbx_seq_one_letter_code
_entity_poly.pdbx_strand_id
1 'polypeptide(L)'
;MKTSVIEEVSEESTAYTDAHIMAYPVEYIAGIDLYNVGEFHAAHDAWEERWMGEVGADEKLFLQAMIQSAVAFHHLQIGRPGAARQMYLRAKEKFDRLGKNIFMSLDIRDYLAQLDAALSWLTTAPDPRELTPPEIEPPTIRLLPEIMEYE
;
A
#
# COMPACT_ATOMS: atom_id res chain seq x y z
N MET A 1 30.82 -15.16 8.02
CA MET A 1 31.20 -13.94 7.31
C MET A 1 30.13 -13.53 6.32
N LYS A 2 30.05 -14.29 5.23
CA LYS A 2 29.01 -13.97 4.25
C LYS A 2 27.62 -14.07 4.84
N THR A 3 27.41 -15.04 5.71
CA THR A 3 26.12 -15.22 6.35
C THR A 3 25.71 -13.99 7.14
N SER A 4 26.66 -13.42 7.86
CA SER A 4 26.37 -12.23 8.66
C SER A 4 25.95 -11.05 7.78
N VAL A 5 26.63 -10.85 6.66
CA VAL A 5 26.30 -9.77 5.72
C VAL A 5 24.93 -10.00 5.14
N ILE A 6 24.64 -11.24 4.75
CA ILE A 6 23.33 -11.58 4.16
C ILE A 6 22.22 -11.32 5.17
N GLU A 7 22.44 -11.67 6.42
CA GLU A 7 21.45 -11.45 7.47
C GLU A 7 21.17 -9.96 7.65
N GLU A 8 22.22 -9.14 7.66
CA GLU A 8 22.03 -7.70 7.79
C GLU A 8 21.23 -7.11 6.65
N VAL A 9 21.55 -7.50 5.43
CA VAL A 9 20.84 -7.01 4.26
C VAL A 9 19.38 -7.47 4.34
N SER A 10 19.15 -8.71 4.72
CA SER A 10 17.81 -9.26 4.83
C SER A 10 16.98 -8.50 5.86
N GLU A 11 17.57 -8.21 7.03
CA GLU A 11 16.87 -7.47 8.07
C GLU A 11 16.53 -6.05 7.61
N GLU A 12 17.46 -5.38 6.96
CA GLU A 12 17.26 -4.02 6.52
C GLU A 12 16.18 -3.93 5.44
N SER A 13 16.07 -4.96 4.60
CA SER A 13 15.12 -4.95 3.51
C SER A 13 13.76 -5.55 3.89
N THR A 14 13.65 -6.09 5.10
CA THR A 14 12.41 -6.73 5.53
C THR A 14 11.35 -5.69 5.86
N ALA A 15 10.17 -5.86 5.26
CA ALA A 15 9.05 -4.94 5.47
C ALA A 15 8.32 -5.22 6.79
N TYR A 16 8.55 -6.37 7.41
CA TYR A 16 7.85 -6.79 8.61
C TYR A 16 8.69 -7.83 9.36
N THR A 17 8.27 -8.14 10.57
CA THR A 17 8.98 -9.10 11.43
C THR A 17 8.16 -10.38 11.58
N ASP A 18 8.77 -11.38 12.25
CA ASP A 18 8.02 -12.60 12.57
C ASP A 18 6.82 -12.31 13.45
N ALA A 19 6.92 -11.32 14.34
CA ALA A 19 5.79 -10.94 15.18
C ALA A 19 4.61 -10.45 14.35
N HIS A 20 4.88 -9.71 13.27
CA HIS A 20 3.83 -9.27 12.36
C HIS A 20 3.18 -10.44 11.65
N ILE A 21 3.97 -11.43 11.22
CA ILE A 21 3.43 -12.61 10.56
C ILE A 21 2.46 -13.33 11.49
N MET A 22 2.79 -13.41 12.77
CA MET A 22 1.94 -14.09 13.74
C MET A 22 0.70 -13.27 14.11
N ALA A 23 0.81 -11.95 14.10
CA ALA A 23 -0.27 -11.08 14.57
C ALA A 23 -1.30 -10.76 13.49
N TYR A 24 -0.91 -10.71 12.23
CA TYR A 24 -1.77 -10.21 11.16
C TYR A 24 -2.17 -11.30 10.18
N PRO A 25 -3.28 -11.08 9.45
CA PRO A 25 -3.71 -12.06 8.44
C PRO A 25 -2.64 -12.34 7.40
N VAL A 26 -2.56 -13.61 6.97
CA VAL A 26 -1.57 -14.00 5.97
C VAL A 26 -1.76 -13.23 4.66
N GLU A 27 -3.01 -12.91 4.31
CA GLU A 27 -3.30 -12.16 3.09
C GLU A 27 -2.75 -10.75 3.14
N TYR A 28 -2.76 -10.13 4.32
CA TYR A 28 -2.21 -8.79 4.48
C TYR A 28 -0.70 -8.80 4.24
N ILE A 29 -0.01 -9.74 4.84
CA ILE A 29 1.45 -9.88 4.68
C ILE A 29 1.80 -10.20 3.23
N ALA A 30 1.07 -11.15 2.62
CA ALA A 30 1.32 -11.52 1.23
C ALA A 30 1.14 -10.34 0.29
N GLY A 31 0.12 -9.52 0.53
CA GLY A 31 -0.10 -8.34 -0.28
C GLY A 31 1.02 -7.32 -0.15
N ILE A 32 1.58 -7.16 1.05
CA ILE A 32 2.73 -6.27 1.26
C ILE A 32 3.92 -6.72 0.41
N ASP A 33 4.22 -8.02 0.43
CA ASP A 33 5.33 -8.55 -0.37
C ASP A 33 5.14 -8.27 -1.86
N LEU A 34 3.94 -8.52 -2.35
CA LEU A 34 3.65 -8.31 -3.76
C LEU A 34 3.69 -6.83 -4.14
N TYR A 35 3.13 -5.98 -3.30
CA TYR A 35 3.14 -4.55 -3.53
C TYR A 35 4.57 -4.02 -3.62
N ASN A 36 5.42 -4.44 -2.69
CA ASN A 36 6.79 -3.92 -2.61
C ASN A 36 7.67 -4.34 -3.78
N VAL A 37 7.29 -5.39 -4.51
CA VAL A 37 8.01 -5.78 -5.72
C VAL A 37 7.32 -5.31 -6.99
N GLY A 38 6.28 -4.47 -6.87
CA GLY A 38 5.60 -3.89 -8.02
C GLY A 38 4.54 -4.76 -8.65
N GLU A 39 4.17 -5.86 -8.01
CA GLU A 39 3.10 -6.76 -8.47
C GLU A 39 1.77 -6.26 -7.92
N PHE A 40 1.32 -5.11 -8.42
CA PHE A 40 0.20 -4.40 -7.81
C PHE A 40 -1.13 -5.11 -8.00
N HIS A 41 -1.35 -5.74 -9.14
CA HIS A 41 -2.59 -6.49 -9.35
C HIS A 41 -2.66 -7.69 -8.41
N ALA A 42 -1.56 -8.41 -8.27
CA ALA A 42 -1.51 -9.55 -7.36
C ALA A 42 -1.66 -9.12 -5.90
N ALA A 43 -1.10 -7.95 -5.53
CA ALA A 43 -1.30 -7.40 -4.19
C ALA A 43 -2.79 -7.11 -3.96
N HIS A 44 -3.45 -6.51 -4.94
CA HIS A 44 -4.89 -6.28 -4.90
C HIS A 44 -5.64 -7.59 -4.62
N ASP A 45 -5.30 -8.65 -5.37
CA ASP A 45 -5.99 -9.93 -5.20
C ASP A 45 -5.81 -10.49 -3.79
N ALA A 46 -4.59 -10.41 -3.24
CA ALA A 46 -4.32 -10.93 -1.91
C ALA A 46 -5.12 -10.16 -0.84
N TRP A 47 -5.10 -8.84 -0.91
CA TRP A 47 -5.83 -8.03 0.05
C TRP A 47 -7.34 -8.17 -0.11
N GLU A 48 -7.83 -8.32 -1.33
CA GLU A 48 -9.26 -8.48 -1.58
C GLU A 48 -9.78 -9.79 -0.99
N GLU A 49 -8.97 -10.84 -1.01
CA GLU A 49 -9.35 -12.11 -0.40
C GLU A 49 -9.67 -11.92 1.07
N ARG A 50 -8.84 -11.17 1.80
CA ARG A 50 -9.12 -10.87 3.19
C ARG A 50 -10.32 -9.95 3.34
N TRP A 51 -10.41 -8.92 2.48
CA TRP A 51 -11.50 -7.94 2.51
C TRP A 51 -12.87 -8.60 2.31
N MET A 52 -12.94 -9.65 1.51
CA MET A 52 -14.20 -10.35 1.26
C MET A 52 -14.63 -11.22 2.43
N GLY A 53 -13.77 -11.47 3.40
CA GLY A 53 -14.10 -12.24 4.57
C GLY A 53 -14.86 -11.44 5.61
N GLU A 54 -15.08 -12.06 6.76
CA GLU A 54 -15.74 -11.38 7.86
C GLU A 54 -14.69 -10.66 8.70
N VAL A 55 -14.53 -9.38 8.45
CA VAL A 55 -13.57 -8.55 9.16
C VAL A 55 -14.29 -7.33 9.72
N GLY A 56 -13.68 -6.70 10.72
CA GLY A 56 -14.25 -5.50 11.33
C GLY A 56 -14.33 -4.35 10.35
N ALA A 57 -15.15 -3.35 10.69
CA ALA A 57 -15.41 -2.22 9.79
C ALA A 57 -14.15 -1.43 9.47
N ASP A 58 -13.31 -1.18 10.48
CA ASP A 58 -12.08 -0.41 10.27
C ASP A 58 -11.09 -1.18 9.40
N GLU A 59 -10.93 -2.48 9.65
CA GLU A 59 -10.04 -3.28 8.82
C GLU A 59 -10.53 -3.34 7.38
N LYS A 60 -11.85 -3.47 7.20
CA LYS A 60 -12.42 -3.50 5.86
C LYS A 60 -12.15 -2.21 5.11
N LEU A 61 -12.34 -1.07 5.79
CA LEU A 61 -12.09 0.24 5.19
C LEU A 61 -10.61 0.42 4.86
N PHE A 62 -9.74 0.02 5.78
CA PHE A 62 -8.30 0.08 5.58
C PHE A 62 -7.85 -0.76 4.38
N LEU A 63 -8.31 -2.00 4.32
CA LEU A 63 -7.95 -2.88 3.21
C LEU A 63 -8.45 -2.34 1.88
N GLN A 64 -9.65 -1.74 1.86
CA GLN A 64 -10.16 -1.15 0.63
C GLN A 64 -9.28 0.00 0.17
N ALA A 65 -8.80 0.82 1.11
CA ALA A 65 -7.88 1.91 0.77
C ALA A 65 -6.57 1.37 0.20
N MET A 66 -6.02 0.32 0.80
CA MET A 66 -4.80 -0.31 0.32
C MET A 66 -5.00 -0.91 -1.07
N ILE A 67 -6.12 -1.61 -1.27
CA ILE A 67 -6.47 -2.19 -2.56
C ILE A 67 -6.52 -1.09 -3.63
N GLN A 68 -7.21 0.01 -3.35
CA GLN A 68 -7.36 1.07 -4.33
C GLN A 68 -6.03 1.75 -4.65
N SER A 69 -5.14 1.89 -3.67
CA SER A 69 -3.82 2.45 -3.95
C SER A 69 -3.00 1.53 -4.84
N ALA A 70 -3.06 0.22 -4.61
CA ALA A 70 -2.37 -0.74 -5.47
C ALA A 70 -2.93 -0.71 -6.90
N VAL A 71 -4.26 -0.64 -7.03
CA VAL A 71 -4.91 -0.60 -8.34
C VAL A 71 -4.54 0.67 -9.09
N ALA A 72 -4.33 1.79 -8.37
CA ALA A 72 -3.88 3.02 -9.02
C ALA A 72 -2.55 2.80 -9.74
N PHE A 73 -1.58 2.18 -9.08
CA PHE A 73 -0.29 1.90 -9.70
C PHE A 73 -0.42 0.89 -10.83
N HIS A 74 -1.28 -0.12 -10.66
CA HIS A 74 -1.53 -1.08 -11.73
C HIS A 74 -2.06 -0.38 -12.99
N HIS A 75 -2.99 0.55 -12.82
CA HIS A 75 -3.52 1.29 -13.97
C HIS A 75 -2.44 2.10 -14.68
N LEU A 76 -1.49 2.67 -13.92
CA LEU A 76 -0.38 3.37 -14.55
C LEU A 76 0.49 2.40 -15.36
N GLN A 77 0.71 1.19 -14.83
CA GLN A 77 1.52 0.19 -15.53
C GLN A 77 0.91 -0.19 -16.88
N ILE A 78 -0.41 -0.16 -16.97
CA ILE A 78 -1.09 -0.52 -18.22
C ILE A 78 -1.57 0.69 -19.01
N GLY A 79 -1.07 1.88 -18.68
CA GLY A 79 -1.31 3.07 -19.49
C GLY A 79 -2.70 3.67 -19.34
N ARG A 80 -3.27 3.63 -18.15
CA ARG A 80 -4.62 4.17 -17.88
C ARG A 80 -4.57 5.25 -16.79
N PRO A 81 -4.05 6.45 -17.12
CA PRO A 81 -3.90 7.49 -16.10
C PRO A 81 -5.22 8.01 -15.52
N GLY A 82 -6.29 8.01 -16.30
CA GLY A 82 -7.60 8.44 -15.78
C GLY A 82 -8.11 7.51 -14.70
N ALA A 83 -8.02 6.19 -14.93
CA ALA A 83 -8.41 5.21 -13.94
C ALA A 83 -7.48 5.25 -12.73
N ALA A 84 -6.18 5.48 -12.96
CA ALA A 84 -5.23 5.62 -11.87
C ALA A 84 -5.58 6.78 -10.96
N ARG A 85 -5.91 7.95 -11.55
CA ARG A 85 -6.32 9.10 -10.77
C ARG A 85 -7.54 8.80 -9.92
N GLN A 86 -8.53 8.14 -10.51
CA GLN A 86 -9.77 7.83 -9.80
C GLN A 86 -9.50 6.94 -8.59
N MET A 87 -8.66 5.92 -8.76
CA MET A 87 -8.33 5.01 -7.67
C MET A 87 -7.51 5.71 -6.58
N TYR A 88 -6.58 6.56 -6.98
CA TYR A 88 -5.79 7.35 -6.05
C TYR A 88 -6.70 8.21 -5.15
N LEU A 89 -7.64 8.93 -5.76
CA LEU A 89 -8.53 9.79 -4.99
C LEU A 89 -9.46 8.98 -4.09
N ARG A 90 -9.92 7.84 -4.55
CA ARG A 90 -10.75 6.95 -3.74
C ARG A 90 -9.97 6.38 -2.55
N ALA A 91 -8.71 6.01 -2.76
CA ALA A 91 -7.89 5.51 -1.67
C ALA A 91 -7.71 6.57 -0.58
N LYS A 92 -7.43 7.81 -0.99
CA LYS A 92 -7.28 8.91 -0.04
C LYS A 92 -8.57 9.14 0.77
N GLU A 93 -9.70 9.07 0.10
CA GLU A 93 -10.99 9.24 0.75
C GLU A 93 -11.22 8.15 1.81
N LYS A 94 -10.84 6.92 1.51
CA LYS A 94 -10.98 5.82 2.45
C LYS A 94 -10.07 5.99 3.66
N PHE A 95 -8.82 6.37 3.43
CA PHE A 95 -7.91 6.64 4.54
C PHE A 95 -8.41 7.78 5.41
N ASP A 96 -8.98 8.81 4.79
CA ASP A 96 -9.53 9.94 5.53
C ASP A 96 -10.71 9.48 6.40
N ARG A 97 -11.59 8.66 5.85
CA ARG A 97 -12.74 8.13 6.60
C ARG A 97 -12.29 7.21 7.73
N LEU A 98 -11.22 6.46 7.54
CA LEU A 98 -10.68 5.64 8.61
C LEU A 98 -10.23 6.50 9.79
N GLY A 99 -9.63 7.65 9.51
CA GLY A 99 -9.30 8.64 10.52
C GLY A 99 -8.23 8.20 11.51
N LYS A 100 -7.39 7.26 11.13
CA LYS A 100 -6.34 6.76 12.01
C LYS A 100 -4.96 7.08 11.43
N ASN A 101 -4.02 7.37 12.32
CA ASN A 101 -2.64 7.64 11.90
C ASN A 101 -1.84 6.35 11.73
N ILE A 102 -2.17 5.32 12.50
CA ILE A 102 -1.50 4.03 12.45
C ILE A 102 -2.58 2.96 12.50
N PHE A 103 -2.48 1.96 11.64
CA PHE A 103 -3.41 0.83 11.65
C PHE A 103 -2.68 -0.40 11.13
N MET A 104 -2.81 -1.51 11.83
CA MET A 104 -2.13 -2.77 11.49
C MET A 104 -0.64 -2.54 11.23
N SER A 105 -0.03 -1.77 12.11
CA SER A 105 1.40 -1.38 12.10
C SER A 105 1.83 -0.56 10.89
N LEU A 106 0.90 -0.08 10.07
CA LEU A 106 1.23 0.83 8.99
C LEU A 106 1.12 2.27 9.46
N ASP A 107 2.18 3.05 9.26
CA ASP A 107 2.13 4.49 9.46
C ASP A 107 1.41 5.11 8.27
N ILE A 108 0.13 5.38 8.44
CA ILE A 108 -0.73 5.83 7.35
C ILE A 108 -0.34 7.23 6.89
N ARG A 109 0.09 8.09 7.81
CA ARG A 109 0.48 9.44 7.43
C ARG A 109 1.71 9.41 6.53
N ASP A 110 2.69 8.58 6.88
CA ASP A 110 3.88 8.42 6.04
C ASP A 110 3.52 7.79 4.70
N TYR A 111 2.68 6.75 4.72
CA TYR A 111 2.25 6.11 3.48
C TYR A 111 1.55 7.09 2.56
N LEU A 112 0.64 7.92 3.10
CA LEU A 112 -0.07 8.91 2.32
C LEU A 112 0.87 9.97 1.74
N ALA A 113 1.89 10.38 2.51
CA ALA A 113 2.87 11.32 1.99
C ALA A 113 3.62 10.75 0.79
N GLN A 114 3.99 9.48 0.86
CA GLN A 114 4.64 8.80 -0.25
C GLN A 114 3.68 8.62 -1.43
N LEU A 115 2.43 8.28 -1.15
CA LEU A 115 1.41 8.11 -2.18
C LEU A 115 1.18 9.42 -2.93
N ASP A 116 1.06 10.53 -2.20
CA ASP A 116 0.89 11.84 -2.81
C ASP A 116 2.12 12.21 -3.65
N ALA A 117 3.31 11.94 -3.14
CA ALA A 117 4.53 12.22 -3.90
C ALA A 117 4.55 11.47 -5.23
N ALA A 118 4.01 10.25 -5.24
CA ALA A 118 4.01 9.43 -6.45
C ALA A 118 2.87 9.77 -7.41
N LEU A 119 1.71 10.19 -6.91
CA LEU A 119 0.48 10.23 -7.70
C LEU A 119 -0.20 11.60 -7.82
N SER A 120 0.21 12.60 -7.02
CA SER A 120 -0.51 13.88 -7.06
C SER A 120 -0.42 14.58 -8.41
N TRP A 121 0.60 14.26 -9.22
CA TRP A 121 0.72 14.82 -10.56
C TRP A 121 -0.51 14.49 -11.42
N LEU A 122 -1.21 13.41 -11.14
CA LEU A 122 -2.41 13.02 -11.88
C LEU A 122 -3.54 14.03 -11.73
N THR A 123 -3.47 14.89 -10.72
CA THR A 123 -4.53 15.87 -10.44
C THR A 123 -4.19 17.27 -10.91
N THR A 124 -3.08 17.46 -11.64
CA THR A 124 -2.62 18.79 -12.02
C THR A 124 -3.24 19.30 -13.33
N ALA A 125 -4.06 18.49 -13.99
CA ALA A 125 -4.78 18.90 -15.19
C ALA A 125 -6.15 18.22 -15.20
N PRO A 126 -7.14 18.80 -15.90
CA PRO A 126 -8.46 18.15 -15.98
C PRO A 126 -8.42 16.77 -16.59
N ASP A 127 -7.56 16.55 -17.60
CA ASP A 127 -7.42 15.24 -18.23
C ASP A 127 -5.99 14.75 -18.01
N PRO A 128 -5.77 13.75 -17.16
CA PRO A 128 -4.43 13.27 -16.88
C PRO A 128 -3.75 12.63 -18.10
N ARG A 129 -4.50 12.27 -19.14
CA ARG A 129 -3.89 11.73 -20.35
C ARG A 129 -3.07 12.75 -21.09
N GLU A 130 -3.30 14.05 -20.83
CA GLU A 130 -2.55 15.14 -21.43
C GLU A 130 -1.26 15.45 -20.70
N LEU A 131 -1.03 14.80 -19.55
CA LEU A 131 0.15 15.02 -18.75
C LEU A 131 1.29 14.11 -19.20
N THR A 132 2.51 14.61 -19.08
CA THR A 132 3.69 13.77 -19.25
C THR A 132 4.00 13.11 -17.92
N PRO A 133 3.94 11.75 -17.86
CA PRO A 133 4.19 11.09 -16.59
C PRO A 133 5.62 11.35 -16.10
N PRO A 134 5.80 11.70 -14.83
CA PRO A 134 7.12 11.80 -14.25
C PRO A 134 7.67 10.40 -13.98
N GLU A 135 8.93 10.35 -13.56
CA GLU A 135 9.47 9.10 -13.03
C GLU A 135 8.78 8.82 -11.70
N ILE A 136 8.18 7.65 -11.59
CA ILE A 136 7.33 7.33 -10.45
C ILE A 136 8.02 6.32 -9.56
N GLU A 137 8.09 6.65 -8.27
CA GLU A 137 8.53 5.70 -7.25
C GLU A 137 7.34 5.39 -6.35
N PRO A 138 6.73 4.20 -6.51
CA PRO A 138 5.65 3.83 -5.61
C PRO A 138 6.13 3.78 -4.16
N PRO A 139 5.24 4.01 -3.20
CA PRO A 139 5.62 3.87 -1.80
C PRO A 139 6.16 2.47 -1.50
N THR A 140 7.04 2.39 -0.52
CA THR A 140 7.46 1.11 0.03
C THR A 140 6.70 0.93 1.34
N ILE A 141 6.07 -0.22 1.49
CA ILE A 141 5.37 -0.55 2.74
C ILE A 141 6.37 -1.21 3.68
N ARG A 142 6.59 -0.57 4.82
CA ARG A 142 7.42 -1.12 5.87
C ARG A 142 6.68 -0.88 7.18
N LEU A 143 6.31 -1.96 7.84
CA LEU A 143 5.51 -1.86 9.06
C LEU A 143 6.35 -1.35 10.22
N LEU A 144 5.72 -0.60 11.11
CA LEU A 144 6.35 -0.18 12.35
C LEU A 144 6.69 -1.40 13.19
N PRO A 145 7.77 -1.34 13.99
CA PRO A 145 8.19 -2.53 14.74
C PRO A 145 7.16 -3.06 15.72
N GLU A 146 6.35 -2.16 16.29
CA GLU A 146 5.32 -2.54 17.26
C GLU A 146 4.12 -3.15 16.58
N ILE A 147 3.48 -4.09 17.27
CA ILE A 147 2.20 -4.63 16.82
C ILE A 147 1.12 -3.65 17.25
N MET A 148 0.52 -2.96 16.29
CA MET A 148 -0.46 -1.92 16.57
C MET A 148 -1.72 -2.17 15.77
N GLU A 149 -2.63 -2.93 16.37
CA GLU A 149 -3.90 -3.23 15.72
C GLU A 149 -4.88 -2.08 15.89
N TYR A 150 -4.77 -1.37 16.99
CA TYR A 150 -5.70 -0.29 17.31
C TYR A 150 -4.94 0.98 17.57
N GLU A 151 -5.51 2.06 17.09
CA GLU A 151 -4.89 3.36 17.19
C GLU A 151 -5.94 4.39 17.58
#